data_9f28dc17e6923513dc55cb508a7cab93
#
_entry.id   9f28dc17e6923513dc55cb508a7cab93
#
_cell.length_a   1.000
_cell.length_b   1.000
_cell.length_c   1.000
_cell.angle_alpha   90.00
_cell.angle_beta   90.00
_cell.angle_gamma   90.00
#
_symmetry.space_group_name_H-M   'P 1'
#
loop_
_entity.id
_entity.type
_entity.pdbx_description
1 polymer ?
#
loop_
_entity_poly.entity_id
_entity_poly.type
_entity_poly.pdbx_seq_one_letter_code
_entity_poly.pdbx_strand_id
1 'polypeptide(L)'
;ILPKEDVEKYDAVIISDYCKGFLTEDSMQYLSTLNDNVFLDTKRLLGDWCSDINFIKINYYEHDRTKHLLDNDIYERLIITLGSKGCKYKDEVFPVEKVEIKDSSGGGDTFIAGLVFKYLETNDMRQAIVFANECATKVVQKRGVSVV
;
A
#
# COMPACT_ATOMS: atom_id res chain seq x y z
N ILE A 1 -7.56 -3.64 -19.97
CA ILE A 1 -8.69 -3.09 -19.19
C ILE A 1 -9.46 -4.25 -18.59
N LEU A 2 -9.56 -4.26 -17.28
CA LEU A 2 -10.31 -5.29 -16.58
C LEU A 2 -11.81 -5.06 -16.78
N PRO A 3 -12.58 -6.12 -17.09
CA PRO A 3 -14.03 -5.99 -17.13
C PRO A 3 -14.58 -5.54 -15.78
N LYS A 4 -15.59 -4.69 -15.82
CA LYS A 4 -16.22 -4.13 -14.63
C LYS A 4 -16.67 -5.23 -13.65
N GLU A 5 -17.31 -6.27 -14.16
CA GLU A 5 -17.83 -7.37 -13.35
C GLU A 5 -16.71 -8.09 -12.59
N ASP A 6 -15.53 -8.20 -13.19
CA ASP A 6 -14.39 -8.85 -12.54
C ASP A 6 -13.89 -8.04 -11.35
N VAL A 7 -13.86 -6.70 -11.47
CA VAL A 7 -13.44 -5.83 -10.38
C VAL A 7 -14.45 -5.85 -9.23
N GLU A 8 -15.73 -5.84 -9.54
CA GLU A 8 -16.80 -5.79 -8.53
C GLU A 8 -16.92 -7.06 -7.69
N LYS A 9 -16.54 -8.21 -8.24
CA LYS A 9 -16.76 -9.50 -7.56
C LYS A 9 -15.67 -9.89 -6.56
N TYR A 10 -14.52 -9.24 -6.58
CA TYR A 10 -13.41 -9.57 -5.68
C TYR A 10 -13.59 -8.91 -4.32
N ASP A 11 -13.04 -9.55 -3.28
CA ASP A 11 -13.10 -9.01 -1.91
C ASP A 11 -12.27 -7.74 -1.76
N ALA A 12 -11.22 -7.59 -2.56
CA ALA A 12 -10.39 -6.40 -2.58
C ALA A 12 -9.70 -6.26 -3.95
N VAL A 13 -9.26 -5.05 -4.24
CA VAL A 13 -8.48 -4.74 -5.45
C VAL A 13 -7.21 -4.02 -5.02
N ILE A 14 -6.07 -4.50 -5.50
CA ILE A 14 -4.79 -3.83 -5.31
C ILE A 14 -4.40 -3.16 -6.63
N ILE A 15 -4.18 -1.85 -6.59
CA ILE A 15 -3.69 -1.10 -7.74
C ILE A 15 -2.22 -0.81 -7.50
N SER A 16 -1.35 -1.34 -8.35
CA SER A 16 0.08 -1.14 -8.29
C SER A 16 0.49 -0.22 -9.43
N ASP A 17 0.77 1.03 -9.10
CA ASP A 17 1.03 2.08 -10.08
C ASP A 17 2.48 2.55 -10.01
N TYR A 18 3.26 2.20 -11.01
CA TYR A 18 4.67 2.57 -11.10
C TYR A 18 4.93 3.79 -12.00
N CYS A 19 3.90 4.55 -12.36
CA CYS A 19 3.99 5.74 -13.21
C CYS A 19 4.56 5.47 -14.60
N LYS A 20 4.26 4.32 -15.20
CA LYS A 20 4.79 3.94 -16.51
C LYS A 20 3.78 4.10 -17.66
N GLY A 21 2.74 4.89 -17.45
CA GLY A 21 1.77 5.21 -18.49
C GLY A 21 0.68 4.18 -18.72
N PHE A 22 0.72 3.06 -18.04
CA PHE A 22 -0.31 2.02 -18.17
C PHE A 22 -1.62 2.43 -17.49
N LEU A 23 -1.51 2.97 -16.26
CA LEU A 23 -2.67 3.46 -15.50
C LEU A 23 -2.68 4.98 -15.51
N THR A 24 -3.87 5.56 -15.68
CA THR A 24 -4.08 7.00 -15.56
C THR A 24 -4.80 7.29 -14.25
N GLU A 25 -4.73 8.55 -13.81
CA GLU A 25 -5.47 8.98 -12.62
C GLU A 25 -6.96 8.73 -12.80
N ASP A 26 -7.50 9.02 -13.98
CA ASP A 26 -8.91 8.78 -14.28
C ASP A 26 -9.29 7.30 -14.19
N SER A 27 -8.45 6.40 -14.72
CA SER A 27 -8.74 4.97 -14.66
C SER A 27 -8.64 4.44 -13.23
N MET A 28 -7.70 4.92 -12.43
CA MET A 28 -7.59 4.53 -11.01
C MET A 28 -8.77 5.04 -10.20
N GLN A 29 -9.20 6.27 -10.45
CA GLN A 29 -10.38 6.83 -9.80
C GLN A 29 -11.63 6.02 -10.14
N TYR A 30 -11.78 5.65 -11.41
CA TYR A 30 -12.90 4.83 -11.84
C TYR A 30 -12.89 3.45 -11.15
N LEU A 31 -11.74 2.79 -11.11
CA LEU A 31 -11.60 1.48 -10.44
C LEU A 31 -11.99 1.57 -8.96
N SER A 32 -11.68 2.68 -8.30
CA SER A 32 -12.01 2.85 -6.89
C SER A 32 -13.51 2.91 -6.61
N THR A 33 -14.33 3.18 -7.62
CA THR A 33 -15.78 3.17 -7.46
C THR A 33 -16.39 1.77 -7.61
N LEU A 34 -15.63 0.80 -8.10
CA LEU A 34 -16.13 -0.52 -8.43
C LEU A 34 -15.99 -1.56 -7.33
N ASN A 35 -15.30 -1.23 -6.26
CA ASN A 35 -15.05 -2.17 -5.16
C ASN A 35 -14.98 -1.40 -3.85
N ASP A 36 -15.41 -2.02 -2.76
CA ASP A 36 -15.43 -1.40 -1.44
C ASP A 36 -14.09 -1.43 -0.73
N ASN A 37 -13.13 -2.20 -1.24
CA ASN A 37 -11.81 -2.37 -0.63
C ASN A 37 -10.72 -2.20 -1.70
N VAL A 38 -10.41 -0.96 -2.02
CA VAL A 38 -9.37 -0.64 -3.01
C VAL A 38 -8.13 -0.13 -2.29
N PHE A 39 -7.01 -0.81 -2.54
CA PHE A 39 -5.70 -0.47 -1.99
C PHE A 39 -4.81 0.00 -3.13
N LEU A 40 -4.14 1.12 -2.94
CA LEU A 40 -3.26 1.71 -3.95
C LEU A 40 -1.82 1.74 -3.44
N ASP A 41 -0.90 1.28 -4.28
CA ASP A 41 0.54 1.50 -4.11
C ASP A 41 1.00 2.33 -5.30
N THR A 42 1.36 3.58 -5.09
CA THR A 42 1.67 4.50 -6.17
C THR A 42 2.94 5.31 -5.91
N LYS A 43 3.57 5.72 -7.00
CA LYS A 43 4.68 6.66 -6.99
C LYS A 43 4.26 8.05 -7.47
N ARG A 44 2.97 8.24 -7.79
CA ARG A 44 2.43 9.54 -8.23
C ARG A 44 2.24 10.48 -7.06
N LEU A 45 2.22 11.77 -7.34
CA LEU A 45 1.73 12.76 -6.40
C LEU A 45 0.25 12.51 -6.14
N LEU A 46 -0.14 12.53 -4.87
CA LEU A 46 -1.54 12.31 -4.49
C LEU A 46 -2.35 13.59 -4.72
N GLY A 47 -3.64 13.41 -4.89
CA GLY A 47 -4.56 14.52 -5.11
C GLY A 47 -6.00 14.04 -5.10
N ASP A 48 -6.91 14.85 -5.64
CA ASP A 48 -8.34 14.57 -5.63
C ASP A 48 -8.71 13.24 -6.30
N TRP A 49 -7.90 12.79 -7.25
CA TRP A 49 -8.15 11.54 -7.97
C TRP A 49 -8.16 10.30 -7.08
N CYS A 50 -7.54 10.37 -5.90
CA CYS A 50 -7.50 9.24 -4.97
C CYS A 50 -8.49 9.35 -3.82
N SER A 51 -9.45 10.28 -3.89
CA SER A 51 -10.39 10.54 -2.80
C SER A 51 -11.31 9.35 -2.47
N ASP A 52 -11.59 8.48 -3.44
CA ASP A 52 -12.44 7.31 -3.24
C ASP A 52 -11.65 6.02 -2.99
N ILE A 53 -10.32 6.09 -3.00
CA ILE A 53 -9.48 4.93 -2.72
C ILE A 53 -9.45 4.69 -1.21
N ASN A 54 -9.70 3.46 -0.80
CA ASN A 54 -9.89 3.14 0.61
C ASN A 54 -8.60 3.25 1.42
N PHE A 55 -7.48 2.73 0.90
CA PHE A 55 -6.18 2.82 1.56
C PHE A 55 -5.08 3.05 0.53
N ILE A 56 -4.11 3.90 0.88
CA ILE A 56 -3.03 4.29 -0.02
C ILE A 56 -1.71 4.05 0.69
N LYS A 57 -0.83 3.25 0.07
CA LYS A 57 0.51 2.99 0.58
C LYS A 57 1.53 3.76 -0.26
N ILE A 58 2.36 4.55 0.39
CA ILE A 58 3.51 5.22 -0.22
C ILE A 58 4.71 5.08 0.71
N ASN A 59 5.92 5.30 0.17
CA ASN A 59 7.10 5.35 1.03
C ASN A 59 7.37 6.80 1.49
N TYR A 60 8.35 6.97 2.39
CA TYR A 60 8.61 8.28 2.96
C TYR A 60 9.14 9.30 1.95
N TYR A 61 9.83 8.86 0.89
CA TYR A 61 10.25 9.77 -0.18
C TYR A 61 9.06 10.30 -0.95
N GLU A 62 8.12 9.43 -1.27
CA GLU A 62 6.88 9.81 -1.95
C GLU A 62 6.03 10.71 -1.06
N HIS A 63 6.00 10.42 0.24
CA HIS A 63 5.29 11.27 1.20
C HIS A 63 5.88 12.68 1.23
N ASP A 64 7.21 12.82 1.27
CA ASP A 64 7.86 14.13 1.27
C ASP A 64 7.49 14.97 0.05
N ARG A 65 7.36 14.33 -1.11
CA ARG A 65 6.99 15.03 -2.35
C ARG A 65 5.54 15.45 -2.41
N THR A 66 4.66 14.72 -1.74
CA THR A 66 3.20 14.90 -1.87
C THR A 66 2.56 15.53 -0.63
N LYS A 67 3.23 15.57 0.50
CA LYS A 67 2.61 15.97 1.80
C LYS A 67 1.93 17.32 1.78
N HIS A 68 2.43 18.27 0.99
CA HIS A 68 1.85 19.59 0.88
C HIS A 68 0.53 19.64 0.08
N LEU A 69 0.19 18.55 -0.59
CA LEU A 69 -1.03 18.39 -1.37
C LEU A 69 -2.11 17.61 -0.62
N LEU A 70 -1.78 17.08 0.57
CA LEU A 70 -2.68 16.21 1.30
C LEU A 70 -3.66 17.00 2.13
N ASP A 71 -4.93 16.57 2.09
CA ASP A 71 -5.91 17.00 3.09
C ASP A 71 -6.02 15.93 4.18
N ASN A 72 -6.78 16.21 5.23
CA ASN A 72 -6.94 15.28 6.34
C ASN A 72 -7.63 13.98 5.93
N ASP A 73 -8.55 14.04 4.99
CA ASP A 73 -9.28 12.86 4.53
C ASP A 73 -8.34 11.84 3.86
N ILE A 74 -7.44 12.30 3.00
CA ILE A 74 -6.45 11.44 2.38
C ILE A 74 -5.46 10.94 3.43
N TYR A 75 -5.01 11.80 4.33
CA TYR A 75 -4.04 11.44 5.37
C TYR A 75 -4.54 10.30 6.26
N GLU A 76 -5.84 10.30 6.60
CA GLU A 76 -6.46 9.27 7.43
C GLU A 76 -6.41 7.87 6.78
N ARG A 77 -6.23 7.80 5.46
CA ARG A 77 -6.19 6.55 4.71
C ARG A 77 -4.79 6.18 4.21
N LEU A 78 -3.79 6.96 4.63
CA LEU A 78 -2.43 6.86 4.12
C LEU A 78 -1.56 5.99 5.03
N ILE A 79 -0.87 5.02 4.42
CA ILE A 79 0.11 4.18 5.10
C ILE A 79 1.47 4.53 4.50
N ILE A 80 2.36 5.07 5.33
CA ILE A 80 3.68 5.53 4.90
C ILE A 80 4.73 4.55 5.39
N THR A 81 5.41 3.89 4.47
CA THR A 81 6.50 2.97 4.84
C THR A 81 7.78 3.76 5.06
N LEU A 82 8.49 3.41 6.13
CA LEU A 82 9.65 4.15 6.65
C LEU A 82 10.95 3.33 6.58
N GLY A 83 10.99 2.30 5.74
CA GLY A 83 12.12 1.42 5.62
C GLY A 83 12.37 0.66 6.92
N SER A 84 13.58 0.72 7.44
CA SER A 84 13.97 0.03 8.69
C SER A 84 13.24 0.51 9.94
N LYS A 85 12.51 1.63 9.85
CA LYS A 85 11.76 2.18 10.98
C LYS A 85 10.31 1.69 11.04
N GLY A 86 9.88 0.88 10.09
CA GLY A 86 8.52 0.35 10.04
C GLY A 86 7.60 1.18 9.17
N CYS A 87 6.43 1.53 9.68
CA CYS A 87 5.51 2.40 8.93
C CYS A 87 4.71 3.29 9.87
N LYS A 88 4.04 4.27 9.26
CA LYS A 88 3.22 5.25 9.97
C LYS A 88 1.80 5.23 9.41
N TYR A 89 0.82 5.26 10.31
CA TYR A 89 -0.60 5.31 9.96
C TYR A 89 -1.31 6.15 11.02
N LYS A 90 -2.01 7.20 10.60
CA LYS A 90 -2.75 8.10 11.51
C LYS A 90 -1.89 8.61 12.67
N ASP A 91 -0.71 9.12 12.37
CA ASP A 91 0.26 9.65 13.35
C ASP A 91 0.85 8.59 14.31
N GLU A 92 0.52 7.33 14.14
CA GLU A 92 1.12 6.25 14.92
C GLU A 92 2.18 5.53 14.11
N VAL A 93 3.34 5.31 14.72
CA VAL A 93 4.44 4.56 14.11
C VAL A 93 4.36 3.10 14.55
N PHE A 94 4.42 2.20 13.57
CA PHE A 94 4.45 0.75 13.79
C PHE A 94 5.86 0.27 13.47
N PRO A 95 6.72 0.10 14.47
CA PRO A 95 8.12 -0.25 14.25
C PRO A 95 8.26 -1.69 13.79
N VAL A 96 9.40 -1.96 13.13
CA VAL A 96 9.78 -3.33 12.77
C VAL A 96 11.03 -3.70 13.54
N GLU A 97 11.24 -5.02 13.71
CA GLU A 97 12.46 -5.55 14.30
C GLU A 97 13.66 -5.21 13.40
N LYS A 98 14.76 -4.80 14.01
CA LYS A 98 16.00 -4.57 13.28
C LYS A 98 16.59 -5.90 12.87
N VAL A 99 16.73 -6.11 11.58
CA VAL A 99 17.25 -7.34 11.01
C VAL A 99 18.31 -7.03 9.97
N GLU A 100 19.14 -8.01 9.70
CA GLU A 100 20.10 -7.89 8.61
C GLU A 100 19.34 -7.99 7.28
N ILE A 101 19.45 -6.92 6.47
CA ILE A 101 18.82 -6.88 5.16
C ILE A 101 19.76 -7.50 4.14
N LYS A 102 19.38 -8.65 3.59
CA LYS A 102 20.12 -9.33 2.54
C LYS A 102 19.76 -8.79 1.16
N ASP A 103 18.47 -8.54 0.96
CA ASP A 103 17.94 -8.03 -0.30
C ASP A 103 16.63 -7.30 0.00
N SER A 104 16.57 -6.02 -0.39
CA SER A 104 15.35 -5.22 -0.19
C SER A 104 14.30 -5.43 -1.29
N SER A 105 14.62 -6.21 -2.33
CA SER A 105 13.69 -6.46 -3.44
C SER A 105 12.45 -7.20 -2.95
N GLY A 106 11.28 -6.78 -3.41
CA GLY A 106 10.02 -7.41 -3.11
C GLY A 106 9.43 -7.08 -1.75
N GLY A 107 10.14 -6.32 -0.90
CA GLY A 107 9.62 -5.96 0.42
C GLY A 107 8.34 -5.15 0.35
N GLY A 108 8.26 -4.20 -0.57
CA GLY A 108 7.07 -3.37 -0.76
C GLY A 108 5.87 -4.14 -1.28
N ASP A 109 6.08 -5.03 -2.24
CA ASP A 109 5.00 -5.87 -2.78
C ASP A 109 4.49 -6.86 -1.74
N THR A 110 5.40 -7.45 -0.97
CA THR A 110 5.05 -8.36 0.12
C THR A 110 4.28 -7.63 1.21
N PHE A 111 4.69 -6.39 1.53
CA PHE A 111 3.98 -5.57 2.51
C PHE A 111 2.52 -5.38 2.13
N ILE A 112 2.25 -4.91 0.90
CA ILE A 112 0.88 -4.62 0.50
C ILE A 112 0.03 -5.89 0.39
N ALA A 113 0.60 -7.00 -0.07
CA ALA A 113 -0.10 -8.27 -0.13
C ALA A 113 -0.49 -8.75 1.28
N GLY A 114 0.43 -8.70 2.23
CA GLY A 114 0.16 -9.07 3.62
C GLY A 114 -0.85 -8.14 4.28
N LEU A 115 -0.77 -6.85 3.98
CA LEU A 115 -1.69 -5.84 4.49
C LEU A 115 -3.13 -6.15 4.09
N VAL A 116 -3.36 -6.41 2.80
CA VAL A 116 -4.68 -6.68 2.27
C VAL A 116 -5.22 -8.00 2.84
N PHE A 117 -4.41 -9.04 2.85
CA PHE A 117 -4.81 -10.35 3.39
C PHE A 117 -5.30 -10.24 4.83
N LYS A 118 -4.51 -9.63 5.69
CA LYS A 118 -4.86 -9.53 7.11
C LYS A 118 -6.00 -8.55 7.35
N TYR A 119 -6.09 -7.48 6.57
CA TYR A 119 -7.21 -6.54 6.68
C TYR A 119 -8.54 -7.22 6.34
N LEU A 120 -8.58 -8.02 5.28
CA LEU A 120 -9.81 -8.75 4.92
C LEU A 120 -10.20 -9.77 5.98
N GLU A 121 -9.20 -10.38 6.64
CA GLU A 121 -9.44 -11.36 7.70
C GLU A 121 -9.97 -10.71 8.99
N THR A 122 -9.42 -9.56 9.38
CA THR A 122 -9.68 -8.95 10.70
C THR A 122 -10.53 -7.69 10.66
N ASN A 123 -10.62 -7.04 9.50
CA ASN A 123 -11.19 -5.70 9.34
C ASN A 123 -10.54 -4.66 10.28
N ASP A 124 -9.28 -4.87 10.62
CA ASP A 124 -8.51 -4.04 11.55
C ASP A 124 -7.18 -3.67 10.90
N MET A 125 -7.04 -2.38 10.52
CA MET A 125 -5.86 -1.90 9.82
C MET A 125 -4.60 -1.98 10.69
N ARG A 126 -4.71 -1.81 12.00
CA ARG A 126 -3.55 -1.89 12.91
C ARG A 126 -2.96 -3.30 12.91
N GLN A 127 -3.81 -4.32 13.01
CA GLN A 127 -3.37 -5.72 12.92
C GLN A 127 -2.79 -6.02 11.53
N ALA A 128 -3.41 -5.47 10.49
CA ALA A 128 -2.94 -5.66 9.13
C ALA A 128 -1.54 -5.09 8.93
N ILE A 129 -1.25 -3.92 9.49
CA ILE A 129 0.06 -3.28 9.40
C ILE A 129 1.13 -4.11 10.14
N VAL A 130 0.83 -4.59 11.34
CA VAL A 130 1.77 -5.44 12.09
C VAL A 130 2.10 -6.70 11.29
N PHE A 131 1.10 -7.35 10.74
CA PHE A 131 1.30 -8.53 9.91
C PHE A 131 2.11 -8.21 8.64
N ALA A 132 1.80 -7.10 7.98
CA ALA A 132 2.51 -6.68 6.77
C ALA A 132 3.99 -6.40 7.05
N ASN A 133 4.30 -5.76 8.19
CA ASN A 133 5.67 -5.51 8.63
C ASN A 133 6.42 -6.83 8.81
N GLU A 134 5.80 -7.81 9.43
CA GLU A 134 6.42 -9.14 9.62
C GLU A 134 6.71 -9.83 8.29
N CYS A 135 5.76 -9.79 7.36
CA CYS A 135 5.92 -10.38 6.04
C CYS A 135 7.09 -9.73 5.28
N ALA A 136 7.12 -8.41 5.26
CA ALA A 136 8.17 -7.66 4.56
C ALA A 136 9.54 -7.91 5.19
N THR A 137 9.61 -7.99 6.52
CA THR A 137 10.85 -8.28 7.24
C THR A 137 11.41 -9.64 6.86
N LYS A 138 10.56 -10.65 6.79
CA LYS A 138 10.99 -12.01 6.40
C LYS A 138 11.56 -12.04 4.99
N VAL A 139 10.96 -11.30 4.07
CA VAL A 139 11.42 -11.25 2.66
C VAL A 139 12.80 -10.61 2.57
N VAL A 140 13.04 -9.49 3.24
CA VAL A 140 14.33 -8.78 3.14
C VAL A 140 15.46 -9.50 3.86
N GLN A 141 15.17 -10.43 4.77
CA GLN A 141 16.16 -11.27 5.43
C GLN A 141 16.67 -12.40 4.55
N LYS A 142 15.92 -12.79 3.54
CA LYS A 142 16.29 -13.89 2.66
C LYS A 142 17.27 -13.41 1.61
N ARG A 143 18.21 -14.29 1.26
CA ARG A 143 19.17 -14.00 0.21
C ARG A 143 18.49 -14.11 -1.15
N GLY A 144 18.52 -13.02 -1.89
CA GLY A 144 17.85 -12.96 -3.17
C GLY A 144 16.33 -12.93 -3.01
N VAL A 145 15.62 -12.96 -4.14
CA VAL A 145 14.16 -12.99 -4.12
C VAL A 145 13.72 -14.31 -3.52
N SER A 146 12.84 -14.23 -2.51
CA SER A 146 12.32 -15.43 -1.90
C SER A 146 11.45 -16.20 -2.89
N VAL A 147 11.82 -17.42 -3.14
CA VAL A 147 11.01 -18.38 -3.89
C VAL A 147 10.33 -19.25 -2.85
N VAL A 148 9.10 -18.96 -2.61
CA VAL A 148 8.32 -19.72 -1.64
C VAL A 148 7.22 -20.45 -2.36
#